data_8a7d68e3df7e55b3688fc28c1bbb1049
#
_entry.id   8a7d68e3df7e55b3688fc28c1bbb1049
#
_cell.length_a   1.000
_cell.length_b   1.000
_cell.length_c   1.000
_cell.angle_alpha   90.00
_cell.angle_beta   90.00
_cell.angle_gamma   90.00
#
_symmetry.space_group_name_H-M   'P 1'
#
loop_
_entity.id
_entity.type
_entity.pdbx_description
1 polymer ?
#
loop_
_entity_poly.entity_id
_entity_poly.type
_entity_poly.pdbx_seq_one_letter_code
_entity_poly.pdbx_strand_id
1 'polypeptide(L)'
;MFEKEQHLIEEKVKAYCAANDIALAELKWQPIPFSGEWGFATSFFQTAANEARAGKGNKVPVPQLAQGIAEQVKSHLGRVDGISHIEAVKGYLNVYFKTSDYARRVVDEVLAAKSDFGRGAAKGERIMVEYSQPNLLHSFHMGHARNTILGEVLARLVEFAGFETTRASYPGDMGLGVITILWIYDKFYKGQEPEGIHERGQWLLKIYVEATGMVEKKENETPEESSQREAYDAERREMLRKWEAGDEYVRELWRVTREWSLEEMKDILRMLDVKMDVWFFESEANELGKEIVDELIAKDIADDERAQAGPVIVKIDEKLGLTKEKYRTMVILRSDGTALYSTNDLALAKQKFEKYHVDRSIYVVDFRQSLHFQQVFKILELWGFPQASKCYHLSYGYVTLPEGAMSARRGRVALFKEVYDEAIKRVLAVESEKTGDIPENERVKIAQQIGLGALVYSMLSVDNNKDIVFDINEALSFDGRTGPYIQNAHVRANSILKKSNVKSQTSDLQPSTFDYELTKHEIELIEQISRFPNAVQQAANEYRPLVMAAYAYDLANAFHSFYHAVPVTQTEDEKVRSARLQLVAAAKQTIANALRLLDIQSPDVM
;
A
#
# COMPACT_ATOMS: atom_id res chain seq x y z
N MET A 1 -22.53 4.19 1.68
CA MET A 1 -23.30 5.39 1.33
C MET A 1 -24.80 5.29 1.63
N PHE A 2 -25.49 4.21 1.35
CA PHE A 2 -26.94 4.03 1.62
C PHE A 2 -27.20 3.02 2.74
N GLU A 3 -26.33 2.96 3.72
CA GLU A 3 -26.40 2.01 4.83
C GLU A 3 -27.63 2.20 5.72
N LYS A 4 -28.12 3.44 5.86
CA LYS A 4 -29.34 3.71 6.63
C LYS A 4 -30.58 3.11 5.99
N GLU A 5 -30.74 3.29 4.67
CA GLU A 5 -31.87 2.73 3.92
C GLU A 5 -31.76 1.21 3.86
N GLN A 6 -30.56 0.69 3.62
CA GLN A 6 -30.29 -0.74 3.65
C GLN A 6 -30.63 -1.33 5.01
N HIS A 7 -30.14 -0.73 6.09
CA HIS A 7 -30.43 -1.19 7.45
C HIS A 7 -31.93 -1.11 7.77
N LEU A 8 -32.61 -0.03 7.39
CA LEU A 8 -34.05 0.10 7.59
C LEU A 8 -34.82 -1.01 6.86
N ILE A 9 -34.39 -1.32 5.63
CA ILE A 9 -35.02 -2.42 4.86
C ILE A 9 -34.72 -3.76 5.52
N GLU A 10 -33.48 -4.01 5.93
CA GLU A 10 -33.10 -5.23 6.65
C GLU A 10 -33.94 -5.46 7.90
N GLU A 11 -34.11 -4.44 8.75
CA GLU A 11 -34.91 -4.54 9.96
C GLU A 11 -36.37 -4.88 9.65
N LYS A 12 -36.95 -4.27 8.64
CA LYS A 12 -38.31 -4.59 8.19
C LYS A 12 -38.39 -6.02 7.63
N VAL A 13 -37.41 -6.47 6.85
CA VAL A 13 -37.35 -7.84 6.33
C VAL A 13 -37.21 -8.85 7.49
N LYS A 14 -36.33 -8.61 8.45
CA LYS A 14 -36.15 -9.45 9.63
C LYS A 14 -37.44 -9.53 10.45
N ALA A 15 -38.08 -8.40 10.71
CA ALA A 15 -39.34 -8.35 11.45
C ALA A 15 -40.45 -9.12 10.74
N TYR A 16 -40.59 -8.98 9.43
CA TYR A 16 -41.54 -9.72 8.62
C TYR A 16 -41.31 -11.25 8.69
N CYS A 17 -40.05 -11.67 8.46
CA CYS A 17 -39.69 -13.08 8.48
C CYS A 17 -39.93 -13.72 9.85
N ALA A 18 -39.57 -13.01 10.94
CA ALA A 18 -39.84 -13.47 12.29
C ALA A 18 -41.35 -13.62 12.60
N ALA A 19 -42.16 -12.65 12.17
CA ALA A 19 -43.62 -12.70 12.36
C ALA A 19 -44.31 -13.81 11.56
N ASN A 20 -43.68 -14.30 10.49
CA ASN A 20 -44.24 -15.34 9.61
C ASN A 20 -43.50 -16.69 9.75
N ASP A 21 -42.72 -16.89 10.79
CA ASP A 21 -41.95 -18.12 11.05
C ASP A 21 -41.07 -18.55 9.86
N ILE A 22 -40.44 -17.57 9.18
CA ILE A 22 -39.51 -17.79 8.08
C ILE A 22 -38.09 -17.73 8.64
N ALA A 23 -37.30 -18.81 8.49
CA ALA A 23 -35.92 -18.89 8.92
C ALA A 23 -35.00 -18.09 7.98
N LEU A 24 -34.92 -16.76 8.17
CA LEU A 24 -34.17 -15.84 7.32
C LEU A 24 -32.68 -16.17 7.36
N ALA A 25 -32.07 -16.41 6.20
CA ALA A 25 -30.64 -16.48 6.05
C ALA A 25 -30.03 -15.06 6.03
N GLU A 26 -28.70 -14.98 6.15
CA GLU A 26 -27.97 -13.71 6.02
C GLU A 26 -28.29 -13.02 4.70
N LEU A 27 -28.69 -11.74 4.77
CA LEU A 27 -28.95 -10.93 3.59
C LEU A 27 -27.63 -10.38 3.05
N LYS A 28 -27.30 -10.76 1.82
CA LYS A 28 -26.12 -10.26 1.11
C LYS A 28 -26.55 -9.27 0.05
N TRP A 29 -26.28 -8.00 0.30
CA TRP A 29 -26.61 -6.91 -0.60
C TRP A 29 -25.56 -6.73 -1.69
N GLN A 30 -26.02 -6.53 -2.91
CA GLN A 30 -25.18 -6.27 -4.08
C GLN A 30 -25.74 -5.09 -4.87
N PRO A 31 -24.88 -4.21 -5.45
CA PRO A 31 -25.36 -3.16 -6.32
C PRO A 31 -26.01 -3.74 -7.58
N ILE A 32 -27.08 -3.11 -8.03
CA ILE A 32 -27.72 -3.42 -9.32
C ILE A 32 -27.00 -2.59 -10.38
N PRO A 33 -26.53 -3.18 -11.50
CA PRO A 33 -26.02 -2.41 -12.63
C PRO A 33 -27.04 -1.39 -13.11
N PHE A 34 -26.61 -0.15 -13.35
CA PHE A 34 -27.50 0.92 -13.76
C PHE A 34 -28.22 0.57 -15.07
N SER A 35 -29.55 0.63 -15.05
CA SER A 35 -30.44 0.40 -16.20
C SER A 35 -31.54 1.46 -16.30
N GLY A 36 -31.22 2.71 -15.92
CA GLY A 36 -32.14 3.83 -15.78
C GLY A 36 -32.25 4.34 -14.36
N GLU A 37 -32.02 3.49 -13.38
CA GLU A 37 -32.03 3.83 -11.95
C GLU A 37 -30.89 3.10 -11.22
N TRP A 38 -30.39 3.69 -10.12
CA TRP A 38 -29.48 3.02 -9.21
C TRP A 38 -30.24 2.21 -8.17
N GLY A 39 -29.68 1.07 -7.80
CA GLY A 39 -30.30 0.23 -6.79
C GLY A 39 -29.34 -0.77 -6.17
N PHE A 40 -29.87 -1.54 -5.23
CA PHE A 40 -29.22 -2.69 -4.63
C PHE A 40 -30.19 -3.86 -4.49
N ALA A 41 -29.66 -5.07 -4.51
CA ALA A 41 -30.46 -6.29 -4.47
C ALA A 41 -29.94 -7.26 -3.41
N THR A 42 -30.85 -8.03 -2.86
CA THR A 42 -30.55 -9.24 -2.09
C THR A 42 -31.38 -10.41 -2.58
N SER A 43 -30.96 -11.65 -2.27
CA SER A 43 -31.65 -12.85 -2.70
C SER A 43 -32.19 -13.66 -1.53
N PHE A 44 -33.32 -14.36 -1.77
CA PHE A 44 -33.93 -15.28 -0.81
C PHE A 44 -33.69 -16.76 -1.10
N PHE A 45 -32.76 -17.12 -1.99
CA PHE A 45 -32.51 -18.52 -2.32
C PHE A 45 -32.06 -19.36 -1.14
N GLN A 46 -31.14 -18.83 -0.29
CA GLN A 46 -30.69 -19.55 0.88
C GLN A 46 -31.78 -19.69 1.93
N THR A 47 -32.58 -18.65 2.13
CA THR A 47 -33.78 -18.68 3.00
C THR A 47 -34.76 -19.73 2.50
N ALA A 48 -35.10 -19.74 1.21
CA ALA A 48 -35.98 -20.71 0.62
C ALA A 48 -35.45 -22.16 0.71
N ALA A 49 -34.13 -22.34 0.56
CA ALA A 49 -33.50 -23.66 0.72
C ALA A 49 -33.62 -24.16 2.16
N ASN A 50 -33.45 -23.28 3.17
CA ASN A 50 -33.62 -23.61 4.57
C ASN A 50 -35.08 -23.97 4.89
N GLU A 51 -36.05 -23.22 4.42
CA GLU A 51 -37.49 -23.50 4.56
C GLU A 51 -37.90 -24.82 3.93
N ALA A 52 -37.39 -25.13 2.72
CA ALA A 52 -37.65 -26.40 2.06
C ALA A 52 -37.07 -27.60 2.85
N ARG A 53 -35.90 -27.47 3.45
CA ARG A 53 -35.27 -28.48 4.34
C ARG A 53 -36.08 -28.68 5.62
N ALA A 54 -36.68 -27.61 6.14
CA ALA A 54 -37.54 -27.66 7.32
C ALA A 54 -38.94 -28.26 7.03
N GLY A 55 -39.18 -28.71 5.80
CA GLY A 55 -40.48 -29.29 5.38
C GLY A 55 -41.56 -28.25 5.10
N LYS A 56 -41.23 -26.98 5.11
CA LYS A 56 -42.12 -25.88 4.76
C LYS A 56 -42.08 -25.68 3.24
N GLY A 57 -43.23 -25.51 2.60
CA GLY A 57 -43.29 -25.22 1.16
C GLY A 57 -43.80 -26.34 0.27
N ASN A 58 -44.40 -27.43 0.79
CA ASN A 58 -45.20 -28.43 0.06
C ASN A 58 -44.64 -28.87 -1.30
N LYS A 59 -43.33 -29.21 -1.39
CA LYS A 59 -42.65 -29.64 -2.64
C LYS A 59 -42.49 -28.55 -3.71
N VAL A 60 -42.64 -27.27 -3.35
CA VAL A 60 -42.37 -26.14 -4.28
C VAL A 60 -40.88 -26.07 -4.55
N PRO A 61 -40.45 -25.93 -5.83
CA PRO A 61 -39.03 -25.73 -6.15
C PRO A 61 -38.46 -24.48 -5.46
N VAL A 62 -37.19 -24.57 -4.96
CA VAL A 62 -36.52 -23.49 -4.25
C VAL A 62 -36.58 -22.12 -4.96
N PRO A 63 -36.45 -22.02 -6.31
CA PRO A 63 -36.60 -20.75 -7.00
C PRO A 63 -38.00 -20.13 -6.89
N GLN A 64 -39.04 -20.96 -6.93
CA GLN A 64 -40.42 -20.48 -6.78
C GLN A 64 -40.73 -20.08 -5.34
N LEU A 65 -40.18 -20.80 -4.36
CA LEU A 65 -40.31 -20.46 -2.95
C LEU A 65 -39.57 -19.14 -2.65
N ALA A 66 -38.36 -18.95 -3.21
CA ALA A 66 -37.61 -17.70 -3.09
C ALA A 66 -38.37 -16.52 -3.70
N GLN A 67 -38.98 -16.68 -4.86
CA GLN A 67 -39.84 -15.67 -5.49
C GLN A 67 -41.04 -15.33 -4.60
N GLY A 68 -41.71 -16.32 -4.06
CA GLY A 68 -42.86 -16.12 -3.16
C GLY A 68 -42.45 -15.31 -1.89
N ILE A 69 -41.32 -15.65 -1.28
CA ILE A 69 -40.78 -14.90 -0.12
C ILE A 69 -40.49 -13.46 -0.53
N ALA A 70 -39.81 -13.24 -1.66
CA ALA A 70 -39.48 -11.90 -2.16
C ALA A 70 -40.72 -11.02 -2.39
N GLU A 71 -41.79 -11.60 -2.97
CA GLU A 71 -43.06 -10.90 -3.21
C GLU A 71 -43.80 -10.55 -1.92
N GLN A 72 -43.83 -11.47 -0.97
CA GLN A 72 -44.44 -11.23 0.35
C GLN A 72 -43.68 -10.13 1.12
N VAL A 73 -42.34 -10.20 1.15
CA VAL A 73 -41.48 -9.16 1.76
C VAL A 73 -41.72 -7.82 1.07
N LYS A 74 -41.71 -7.76 -0.26
CA LYS A 74 -41.99 -6.53 -1.02
C LYS A 74 -43.34 -5.92 -0.61
N SER A 75 -44.38 -6.72 -0.52
CA SER A 75 -45.70 -6.25 -0.13
C SER A 75 -45.75 -5.68 1.28
N HIS A 76 -44.97 -6.26 2.19
CA HIS A 76 -44.86 -5.79 3.58
C HIS A 76 -44.06 -4.52 3.74
N LEU A 77 -42.99 -4.35 2.96
CA LEU A 77 -42.09 -3.18 3.07
C LEU A 77 -42.80 -1.85 2.82
N GLY A 78 -43.76 -1.83 1.90
CA GLY A 78 -44.50 -0.62 1.55
C GLY A 78 -43.61 0.48 0.99
N ARG A 79 -44.01 1.73 1.23
CA ARG A 79 -43.23 2.90 0.80
C ARG A 79 -42.09 3.18 1.78
N VAL A 80 -40.87 3.38 1.27
CA VAL A 80 -39.67 3.74 2.02
C VAL A 80 -39.13 5.05 1.45
N ASP A 81 -38.83 6.02 2.32
CA ASP A 81 -38.30 7.31 1.90
C ASP A 81 -36.95 7.15 1.19
N GLY A 82 -36.73 7.92 0.12
CA GLY A 82 -35.52 7.85 -0.70
C GLY A 82 -35.51 6.69 -1.71
N ILE A 83 -36.50 5.75 -1.61
CA ILE A 83 -36.65 4.63 -2.52
C ILE A 83 -37.71 4.99 -3.58
N SER A 84 -37.39 4.79 -4.86
CA SER A 84 -38.29 4.95 -5.99
C SER A 84 -39.34 3.84 -5.98
N HIS A 85 -38.86 2.61 -6.02
CA HIS A 85 -39.70 1.41 -5.99
C HIS A 85 -38.91 0.18 -5.57
N ILE A 86 -39.63 -0.89 -5.26
CA ILE A 86 -39.06 -2.18 -4.89
C ILE A 86 -39.67 -3.24 -5.80
N GLU A 87 -38.85 -4.13 -6.32
CA GLU A 87 -39.27 -5.22 -7.17
C GLU A 87 -38.86 -6.59 -6.61
N ALA A 88 -39.72 -7.58 -6.80
CA ALA A 88 -39.40 -8.97 -6.53
C ALA A 88 -39.27 -9.72 -7.87
N VAL A 89 -38.02 -10.08 -8.22
CA VAL A 89 -37.73 -10.68 -9.54
C VAL A 89 -36.87 -11.92 -9.37
N LYS A 90 -37.41 -13.07 -9.79
CA LYS A 90 -36.68 -14.37 -9.80
C LYS A 90 -36.01 -14.71 -8.45
N GLY A 91 -36.70 -14.42 -7.34
CA GLY A 91 -36.18 -14.70 -5.98
C GLY A 91 -35.24 -13.63 -5.42
N TYR A 92 -35.04 -12.52 -6.10
CA TYR A 92 -34.34 -11.33 -5.62
C TYR A 92 -35.33 -10.26 -5.18
N LEU A 93 -34.94 -9.49 -4.20
CA LEU A 93 -35.56 -8.21 -3.83
C LEU A 93 -34.65 -7.10 -4.35
N ASN A 94 -35.11 -6.40 -5.37
CA ASN A 94 -34.42 -5.26 -5.96
C ASN A 94 -35.03 -3.98 -5.40
N VAL A 95 -34.18 -3.09 -4.92
CA VAL A 95 -34.54 -1.81 -4.33
C VAL A 95 -33.90 -0.70 -5.16
N TYR A 96 -34.71 0.22 -5.68
CA TYR A 96 -34.25 1.28 -6.56
C TYR A 96 -34.40 2.66 -5.89
N PHE A 97 -33.37 3.49 -6.04
CA PHE A 97 -33.35 4.86 -5.57
C PHE A 97 -34.02 5.80 -6.59
N LYS A 98 -34.54 6.91 -6.13
CA LYS A 98 -34.83 8.02 -7.04
C LYS A 98 -33.51 8.57 -7.58
N THR A 99 -33.38 8.61 -8.91
CA THR A 99 -32.13 8.99 -9.58
C THR A 99 -31.64 10.38 -9.16
N SER A 100 -32.51 11.37 -9.07
CA SER A 100 -32.16 12.71 -8.62
C SER A 100 -31.70 12.76 -7.16
N ASP A 101 -32.38 12.03 -6.27
CA ASP A 101 -32.02 11.94 -4.85
C ASP A 101 -30.69 11.22 -4.65
N TYR A 102 -30.43 10.17 -5.41
CA TYR A 102 -29.14 9.46 -5.39
C TYR A 102 -28.00 10.39 -5.82
N ALA A 103 -28.12 11.03 -6.99
CA ALA A 103 -27.11 11.92 -7.53
C ALA A 103 -26.80 13.08 -6.57
N ARG A 104 -27.85 13.73 -6.07
CA ARG A 104 -27.73 14.81 -5.10
C ARG A 104 -27.01 14.36 -3.85
N ARG A 105 -27.39 13.22 -3.27
CA ARG A 105 -26.80 12.71 -2.03
C ARG A 105 -25.33 12.34 -2.20
N VAL A 106 -24.92 11.72 -3.32
CA VAL A 106 -23.52 11.44 -3.61
C VAL A 106 -22.69 12.72 -3.63
N VAL A 107 -23.18 13.73 -4.35
CA VAL A 107 -22.47 15.01 -4.47
C VAL A 107 -22.42 15.75 -3.13
N ASP A 108 -23.55 15.86 -2.42
CA ASP A 108 -23.64 16.55 -1.14
C ASP A 108 -22.72 15.91 -0.08
N GLU A 109 -22.66 14.57 -0.03
CA GLU A 109 -21.79 13.85 0.91
C GLU A 109 -20.31 14.12 0.66
N VAL A 110 -19.87 14.13 -0.61
CA VAL A 110 -18.48 14.49 -0.97
C VAL A 110 -18.17 15.94 -0.55
N LEU A 111 -19.06 16.88 -0.89
CA LEU A 111 -18.84 18.28 -0.65
C LEU A 111 -18.89 18.63 0.85
N ALA A 112 -19.68 17.91 1.64
CA ALA A 112 -19.74 18.06 3.08
C ALA A 112 -18.51 17.45 3.78
N ALA A 113 -18.16 16.20 3.44
CA ALA A 113 -17.06 15.47 4.06
C ALA A 113 -15.67 15.91 3.57
N LYS A 114 -15.58 16.46 2.34
CA LYS A 114 -14.33 16.94 1.74
C LYS A 114 -13.21 15.88 1.79
N SER A 115 -12.10 16.20 2.47
CA SER A 115 -10.96 15.31 2.64
C SER A 115 -11.29 14.04 3.41
N ASP A 116 -12.37 14.01 4.16
CA ASP A 116 -12.79 12.83 4.94
C ASP A 116 -13.85 11.99 4.24
N PHE A 117 -14.29 12.39 3.04
CA PHE A 117 -15.18 11.54 2.24
C PHE A 117 -14.55 10.17 2.03
N GLY A 118 -15.26 9.11 2.39
CA GLY A 118 -14.83 7.72 2.32
C GLY A 118 -13.98 7.23 3.51
N ARG A 119 -13.72 8.08 4.52
CA ARG A 119 -13.06 7.67 5.75
C ARG A 119 -13.90 6.64 6.51
N GLY A 120 -13.28 5.54 6.91
CA GLY A 120 -13.91 4.52 7.75
C GLY A 120 -14.12 5.00 9.19
N ALA A 121 -15.12 4.44 9.84
CA ALA A 121 -15.29 4.62 11.28
C ALA A 121 -14.09 4.02 12.05
N ALA A 122 -13.75 4.62 13.19
CA ALA A 122 -12.68 4.12 14.05
C ALA A 122 -12.95 2.66 14.47
N LYS A 123 -11.97 1.79 14.24
CA LYS A 123 -12.08 0.34 14.49
C LYS A 123 -11.52 -0.06 15.85
N GLY A 124 -10.80 0.83 16.52
CA GLY A 124 -10.16 0.55 17.81
C GLY A 124 -9.05 -0.49 17.76
N GLU A 125 -8.55 -0.81 16.56
CA GLU A 125 -7.40 -1.71 16.33
C GLU A 125 -6.20 -0.90 15.87
N ARG A 126 -5.03 -1.23 16.41
CA ARG A 126 -3.73 -0.64 16.04
C ARG A 126 -2.95 -1.58 15.12
N ILE A 127 -2.57 -1.07 13.95
CA ILE A 127 -1.78 -1.80 12.94
C ILE A 127 -0.40 -1.15 12.82
N MET A 128 0.66 -1.93 12.96
CA MET A 128 2.00 -1.50 12.57
C MET A 128 2.28 -1.97 11.15
N VAL A 129 2.70 -1.05 10.30
CA VAL A 129 3.20 -1.34 8.95
C VAL A 129 4.71 -1.08 8.96
N GLU A 130 5.49 -2.14 8.77
CA GLU A 130 6.94 -2.07 8.69
C GLU A 130 7.37 -2.12 7.24
N TYR A 131 8.11 -1.11 6.81
CA TYR A 131 8.57 -0.92 5.43
C TYR A 131 9.78 0.01 5.38
N SER A 132 10.35 0.22 4.18
CA SER A 132 11.52 1.04 3.97
C SER A 132 12.73 0.56 4.78
N GLN A 133 13.17 -0.68 4.50
CA GLN A 133 14.28 -1.34 5.20
C GLN A 133 15.51 -1.52 4.28
N PRO A 134 16.14 -0.46 3.76
CA PRO A 134 17.39 -0.62 3.01
C PRO A 134 18.51 -1.07 3.95
N ASN A 135 19.45 -1.84 3.42
CA ASN A 135 20.73 -2.00 4.09
C ASN A 135 21.46 -0.66 4.04
N LEU A 136 21.79 -0.11 5.19
CA LEU A 136 22.56 1.13 5.27
C LEU A 136 23.95 0.95 4.64
N LEU A 137 24.54 2.05 4.21
CA LEU A 137 25.75 2.13 3.39
C LEU A 137 25.59 1.61 1.95
N HIS A 138 24.34 1.25 1.56
CA HIS A 138 23.97 1.02 0.18
C HIS A 138 23.07 2.17 -0.29
N SER A 139 23.34 2.73 -1.48
CA SER A 139 22.53 3.82 -2.03
C SER A 139 21.08 3.41 -2.23
N PHE A 140 20.18 4.35 -2.03
CA PHE A 140 18.74 4.13 -2.16
C PHE A 140 18.35 4.04 -3.65
N HIS A 141 17.90 2.87 -4.08
CA HIS A 141 17.55 2.57 -5.47
C HIS A 141 16.04 2.33 -5.66
N MET A 142 15.59 2.22 -6.91
CA MET A 142 14.18 2.04 -7.27
C MET A 142 13.51 0.83 -6.59
N GLY A 143 14.26 -0.23 -6.26
CA GLY A 143 13.73 -1.36 -5.47
C GLY A 143 13.39 -0.96 -4.04
N HIS A 144 14.20 -0.12 -3.40
CA HIS A 144 13.90 0.44 -2.08
C HIS A 144 12.73 1.43 -2.17
N ALA A 145 12.66 2.23 -3.23
CA ALA A 145 11.54 3.13 -3.49
C ALA A 145 10.21 2.36 -3.59
N ARG A 146 10.18 1.23 -4.31
CA ARG A 146 8.99 0.37 -4.39
C ARG A 146 8.51 -0.10 -3.01
N ASN A 147 9.43 -0.60 -2.19
CA ASN A 147 9.13 -1.00 -0.81
C ASN A 147 8.51 0.15 -0.02
N THR A 148 9.16 1.31 -0.07
CA THR A 148 8.74 2.51 0.67
C THR A 148 7.37 2.99 0.21
N ILE A 149 7.15 3.14 -1.10
CA ILE A 149 5.89 3.59 -1.69
C ILE A 149 4.76 2.61 -1.36
N LEU A 150 4.98 1.31 -1.55
CA LEU A 150 3.98 0.28 -1.27
C LEU A 150 3.57 0.27 0.21
N GLY A 151 4.55 0.38 1.10
CA GLY A 151 4.33 0.42 2.55
C GLY A 151 3.60 1.67 3.01
N GLU A 152 4.01 2.86 2.54
CA GLU A 152 3.35 4.13 2.88
C GLU A 152 1.91 4.17 2.38
N VAL A 153 1.67 3.79 1.13
CA VAL A 153 0.31 3.76 0.58
C VAL A 153 -0.57 2.77 1.34
N LEU A 154 -0.04 1.61 1.72
CA LEU A 154 -0.77 0.69 2.58
C LEU A 154 -1.07 1.31 3.95
N ALA A 155 -0.11 1.97 4.57
CA ALA A 155 -0.31 2.65 5.86
C ALA A 155 -1.40 3.72 5.77
N ARG A 156 -1.40 4.55 4.72
CA ARG A 156 -2.44 5.56 4.46
C ARG A 156 -3.82 4.93 4.25
N LEU A 157 -3.90 3.82 3.51
CA LEU A 157 -5.15 3.12 3.25
C LEU A 157 -5.76 2.52 4.52
N VAL A 158 -4.96 1.82 5.35
CA VAL A 158 -5.47 1.22 6.59
C VAL A 158 -5.83 2.30 7.61
N GLU A 159 -5.05 3.39 7.70
CA GLU A 159 -5.36 4.54 8.54
C GLU A 159 -6.68 5.22 8.12
N PHE A 160 -6.85 5.46 6.83
CA PHE A 160 -8.09 6.07 6.30
C PHE A 160 -9.30 5.14 6.43
N ALA A 161 -9.09 3.82 6.42
CA ALA A 161 -10.13 2.83 6.65
C ALA A 161 -10.56 2.71 8.13
N GLY A 162 -9.94 3.47 9.04
CA GLY A 162 -10.35 3.60 10.44
C GLY A 162 -9.48 2.86 11.46
N PHE A 163 -8.31 2.33 11.06
CA PHE A 163 -7.34 1.74 11.99
C PHE A 163 -6.38 2.80 12.54
N GLU A 164 -5.92 2.63 13.77
CA GLU A 164 -4.75 3.36 14.28
C GLU A 164 -3.49 2.77 13.64
N THR A 165 -2.70 3.58 12.94
CA THR A 165 -1.59 3.08 12.16
C THR A 165 -0.26 3.61 12.69
N THR A 166 0.70 2.72 12.91
CA THR A 166 2.09 3.03 13.26
C THR A 166 3.02 2.65 12.10
N ARG A 167 3.80 3.58 11.61
CA ARG A 167 4.78 3.41 10.54
C ARG A 167 6.13 3.06 11.15
N ALA A 168 6.68 1.92 10.80
CA ALA A 168 7.95 1.45 11.32
C ALA A 168 8.96 1.17 10.20
N SER A 169 10.23 1.41 10.48
CA SER A 169 11.34 1.06 9.60
C SER A 169 12.35 0.20 10.36
N TYR A 170 12.90 -0.81 9.67
CA TYR A 170 13.94 -1.70 10.21
C TYR A 170 15.11 -1.80 9.25
N PRO A 171 15.91 -0.71 9.06
CA PRO A 171 17.08 -0.76 8.18
C PRO A 171 18.18 -1.66 8.77
N GLY A 172 18.85 -2.42 7.87
CA GLY A 172 20.00 -3.22 8.20
C GLY A 172 21.24 -2.32 8.34
N ASP A 173 21.74 -2.15 9.56
CA ASP A 173 22.91 -1.33 9.84
C ASP A 173 24.16 -2.15 10.22
N MET A 174 24.06 -3.46 10.05
CA MET A 174 25.06 -4.44 10.41
C MET A 174 25.30 -5.48 9.33
N GLY A 175 26.34 -6.30 9.54
CA GLY A 175 26.68 -7.43 8.69
C GLY A 175 27.89 -7.21 7.79
N LEU A 176 28.31 -8.27 7.12
CA LEU A 176 29.56 -8.29 6.35
C LEU A 176 29.54 -7.27 5.18
N GLY A 177 28.38 -6.94 4.63
CA GLY A 177 28.25 -5.91 3.59
C GLY A 177 28.61 -4.52 4.10
N VAL A 178 28.07 -4.13 5.27
CA VAL A 178 28.40 -2.87 5.95
C VAL A 178 29.89 -2.80 6.27
N ILE A 179 30.44 -3.87 6.88
CA ILE A 179 31.85 -3.95 7.22
C ILE A 179 32.76 -3.88 5.99
N THR A 180 32.31 -4.40 4.84
CA THR A 180 33.07 -4.28 3.59
C THR A 180 33.27 -2.83 3.18
N ILE A 181 32.24 -1.99 3.34
CA ILE A 181 32.32 -0.56 3.04
C ILE A 181 33.20 0.14 4.08
N LEU A 182 33.07 -0.18 5.37
CA LEU A 182 33.92 0.38 6.42
C LEU A 182 35.41 0.06 6.18
N TRP A 183 35.71 -1.19 5.81
CA TRP A 183 37.07 -1.64 5.52
C TRP A 183 37.72 -0.87 4.37
N ILE A 184 37.02 -0.77 3.22
CA ILE A 184 37.58 -0.06 2.06
C ILE A 184 37.69 1.43 2.31
N TYR A 185 36.68 2.01 2.99
CA TYR A 185 36.69 3.42 3.38
C TYR A 185 37.90 3.76 4.26
N ASP A 186 38.07 3.04 5.36
CA ASP A 186 39.15 3.29 6.30
C ASP A 186 40.53 3.10 5.66
N LYS A 187 40.70 2.08 4.81
CA LYS A 187 41.97 1.73 4.22
C LYS A 187 42.41 2.63 3.09
N PHE A 188 41.47 3.07 2.22
CA PHE A 188 41.81 3.69 0.94
C PHE A 188 41.16 5.07 0.70
N TYR A 189 40.06 5.38 1.37
CA TYR A 189 39.19 6.50 0.99
C TYR A 189 38.94 7.52 2.08
N LYS A 190 39.44 7.31 3.28
CA LYS A 190 39.26 8.24 4.41
C LYS A 190 39.84 9.63 4.10
N GLY A 191 39.03 10.67 4.29
CA GLY A 191 39.37 12.04 3.95
C GLY A 191 39.09 12.43 2.49
N GLN A 192 38.36 11.58 1.72
CA GLN A 192 37.96 11.84 0.35
C GLN A 192 36.42 11.90 0.21
N GLU A 193 35.71 12.06 1.32
CA GLU A 193 34.27 12.06 1.38
C GLU A 193 33.65 13.26 0.64
N PRO A 194 32.69 13.06 -0.26
CA PRO A 194 31.93 14.17 -0.84
C PRO A 194 31.12 14.92 0.23
N GLU A 195 30.92 16.22 0.04
CA GLU A 195 30.14 17.05 0.96
C GLU A 195 28.63 16.83 0.81
N GLY A 196 28.15 16.60 -0.42
CA GLY A 196 26.73 16.43 -0.70
C GLY A 196 26.18 15.09 -0.24
N ILE A 197 24.95 15.09 0.26
CA ILE A 197 24.31 13.88 0.82
C ILE A 197 24.20 12.78 -0.23
N HIS A 198 23.66 13.10 -1.41
CA HIS A 198 23.45 12.12 -2.48
C HIS A 198 24.73 11.76 -3.23
N GLU A 199 25.66 12.71 -3.39
CA GLU A 199 26.99 12.45 -3.93
C GLU A 199 27.75 11.47 -3.03
N ARG A 200 27.58 11.58 -1.71
CA ARG A 200 28.15 10.65 -0.74
C ARG A 200 27.53 9.26 -0.84
N GLY A 201 26.20 9.16 -1.03
CA GLY A 201 25.52 7.90 -1.28
C GLY A 201 26.03 7.20 -2.55
N GLN A 202 26.15 7.91 -3.66
CA GLN A 202 26.70 7.40 -4.92
C GLN A 202 28.16 6.95 -4.75
N TRP A 203 28.96 7.73 -4.03
CA TRP A 203 30.35 7.41 -3.74
C TRP A 203 30.48 6.15 -2.88
N LEU A 204 29.64 5.99 -1.83
CA LEU A 204 29.60 4.76 -1.02
C LEU A 204 29.28 3.53 -1.88
N LEU A 205 28.34 3.64 -2.82
CA LEU A 205 28.06 2.56 -3.77
C LEU A 205 29.30 2.23 -4.63
N LYS A 206 29.99 3.24 -5.15
CA LYS A 206 31.20 3.05 -5.96
C LYS A 206 32.29 2.30 -5.20
N ILE A 207 32.63 2.75 -3.99
CA ILE A 207 33.65 2.07 -3.19
C ILE A 207 33.23 0.66 -2.73
N TYR A 208 31.91 0.43 -2.53
CA TYR A 208 31.39 -0.91 -2.24
C TYR A 208 31.56 -1.87 -3.41
N VAL A 209 31.28 -1.45 -4.64
CA VAL A 209 31.48 -2.25 -5.85
C VAL A 209 32.97 -2.61 -5.99
N GLU A 210 33.86 -1.64 -5.79
CA GLU A 210 35.31 -1.85 -5.82
C GLU A 210 35.75 -2.85 -4.74
N ALA A 211 35.33 -2.64 -3.48
CA ALA A 211 35.64 -3.55 -2.37
C ALA A 211 35.16 -4.97 -2.63
N THR A 212 33.96 -5.12 -3.17
CA THR A 212 33.43 -6.42 -3.53
C THR A 212 34.29 -7.10 -4.59
N GLY A 213 34.72 -6.35 -5.61
CA GLY A 213 35.63 -6.87 -6.64
C GLY A 213 37.02 -7.28 -6.12
N MET A 214 37.47 -6.66 -5.00
CA MET A 214 38.75 -7.01 -4.36
C MET A 214 38.69 -8.30 -3.54
N VAL A 215 37.50 -8.69 -3.04
CA VAL A 215 37.33 -9.87 -2.16
C VAL A 215 36.58 -11.03 -2.81
N GLU A 216 36.00 -10.83 -3.99
CA GLU A 216 35.37 -11.92 -4.77
C GLU A 216 36.43 -12.71 -5.55
N LYS A 217 36.29 -14.04 -5.52
CA LYS A 217 37.17 -14.96 -6.27
C LYS A 217 36.88 -14.83 -7.77
N LYS A 218 37.95 -14.63 -8.57
CA LYS A 218 37.89 -14.57 -10.04
C LYS A 218 38.23 -15.94 -10.63
N GLU A 219 37.68 -16.25 -11.80
CA GLU A 219 37.86 -17.56 -12.44
C GLU A 219 39.33 -17.88 -12.83
N ASN A 220 40.13 -16.84 -13.11
CA ASN A 220 41.52 -16.99 -13.57
C ASN A 220 42.49 -16.16 -12.69
N GLU A 221 42.43 -16.30 -11.35
CA GLU A 221 43.32 -15.60 -10.43
C GLU A 221 44.75 -16.18 -10.50
N THR A 222 45.74 -15.30 -10.54
CA THR A 222 47.14 -15.70 -10.28
C THR A 222 47.32 -16.03 -8.79
N PRO A 223 48.38 -16.78 -8.42
CA PRO A 223 48.68 -17.04 -7.00
C PRO A 223 48.85 -15.76 -6.17
N GLU A 224 49.44 -14.71 -6.75
CA GLU A 224 49.63 -13.40 -6.13
C GLU A 224 48.30 -12.70 -5.90
N GLU A 225 47.38 -12.69 -6.91
CA GLU A 225 46.04 -12.14 -6.81
C GLU A 225 45.19 -12.87 -5.76
N SER A 226 45.28 -14.23 -5.73
CA SER A 226 44.59 -15.04 -4.73
C SER A 226 45.07 -14.71 -3.32
N SER A 227 46.41 -14.62 -3.11
CA SER A 227 47.00 -14.27 -1.83
C SER A 227 46.56 -12.87 -1.36
N GLN A 228 46.54 -11.88 -2.27
CA GLN A 228 46.10 -10.54 -1.98
C GLN A 228 44.60 -10.48 -1.62
N ARG A 229 43.75 -11.19 -2.37
CA ARG A 229 42.31 -11.31 -2.09
C ARG A 229 42.05 -11.92 -0.71
N GLU A 230 42.79 -13.00 -0.36
CA GLU A 230 42.67 -13.66 0.94
C GLU A 230 43.11 -12.75 2.08
N ALA A 231 44.17 -11.94 1.87
CA ALA A 231 44.59 -10.94 2.84
C ALA A 231 43.52 -9.88 3.07
N TYR A 232 42.90 -9.38 2.01
CA TYR A 232 41.81 -8.39 2.12
C TYR A 232 40.57 -8.96 2.80
N ASP A 233 40.19 -10.21 2.48
CA ASP A 233 39.08 -10.88 3.15
C ASP A 233 39.36 -11.10 4.65
N ALA A 234 40.61 -11.45 5.01
CA ALA A 234 41.03 -11.59 6.39
C ALA A 234 40.94 -10.26 7.17
N GLU A 235 41.43 -9.17 6.58
CA GLU A 235 41.34 -7.81 7.18
C GLU A 235 39.87 -7.40 7.42
N ARG A 236 39.02 -7.63 6.42
CA ARG A 236 37.58 -7.33 6.51
C ARG A 236 36.90 -8.13 7.62
N ARG A 237 37.20 -9.43 7.73
CA ARG A 237 36.67 -10.30 8.80
C ARG A 237 37.22 -9.90 10.18
N GLU A 238 38.47 -9.44 10.24
CA GLU A 238 39.04 -8.90 11.47
C GLU A 238 38.34 -7.62 11.91
N MET A 239 38.01 -6.74 10.96
CA MET A 239 37.22 -5.53 11.27
C MET A 239 35.82 -5.87 11.82
N LEU A 240 35.15 -6.93 11.29
CA LEU A 240 33.90 -7.41 11.86
C LEU A 240 34.08 -7.88 13.30
N ARG A 241 35.08 -8.71 13.56
CA ARG A 241 35.39 -9.18 14.94
C ARG A 241 35.67 -8.03 15.91
N LYS A 242 36.42 -7.01 15.48
CA LYS A 242 36.66 -5.80 16.28
C LYS A 242 35.36 -5.06 16.57
N TRP A 243 34.48 -4.92 15.57
CA TRP A 243 33.18 -4.28 15.77
C TRP A 243 32.34 -5.07 16.81
N GLU A 244 32.26 -6.39 16.69
CA GLU A 244 31.56 -7.28 17.64
C GLU A 244 32.16 -7.22 19.04
N ALA A 245 33.48 -7.12 19.14
CA ALA A 245 34.20 -6.96 20.43
C ALA A 245 34.07 -5.58 21.05
N GLY A 246 33.44 -4.59 20.39
CA GLY A 246 33.25 -3.24 20.90
C GLY A 246 34.45 -2.32 20.73
N ASP A 247 35.37 -2.58 19.79
CA ASP A 247 36.51 -1.72 19.49
C ASP A 247 36.04 -0.27 19.22
N GLU A 248 36.51 0.68 19.99
CA GLU A 248 36.07 2.08 19.99
C GLU A 248 36.28 2.74 18.62
N TYR A 249 37.40 2.46 17.96
CA TYR A 249 37.73 3.05 16.67
C TYR A 249 36.77 2.55 15.58
N VAL A 250 36.55 1.23 15.50
CA VAL A 250 35.68 0.62 14.50
C VAL A 250 34.20 0.99 14.75
N ARG A 251 33.80 1.11 16.02
CA ARG A 251 32.45 1.56 16.39
C ARG A 251 32.20 3.02 16.01
N GLU A 252 33.22 3.90 16.23
CA GLU A 252 33.10 5.30 15.82
C GLU A 252 33.04 5.44 14.29
N LEU A 253 33.90 4.72 13.58
CA LEU A 253 33.87 4.67 12.11
C LEU A 253 32.52 4.23 11.58
N TRP A 254 31.96 3.17 12.14
CA TRP A 254 30.62 2.68 11.83
C TRP A 254 29.55 3.72 12.13
N ARG A 255 29.60 4.37 13.30
CA ARG A 255 28.61 5.36 13.69
C ARG A 255 28.57 6.53 12.70
N VAL A 256 29.71 7.06 12.30
CA VAL A 256 29.82 8.18 11.36
C VAL A 256 29.29 7.80 9.98
N THR A 257 29.73 6.66 9.44
CA THR A 257 29.30 6.24 8.09
C THR A 257 27.83 5.79 8.04
N ARG A 258 27.32 5.20 9.12
CA ARG A 258 25.91 4.88 9.31
C ARG A 258 25.04 6.14 9.24
N GLU A 259 25.45 7.22 9.92
CA GLU A 259 24.69 8.47 9.92
C GLU A 259 24.60 9.08 8.51
N TRP A 260 25.64 9.00 7.70
CA TRP A 260 25.59 9.46 6.29
C TRP A 260 24.48 8.76 5.49
N SER A 261 24.35 7.46 5.64
CA SER A 261 23.30 6.70 4.94
C SER A 261 21.91 6.98 5.50
N LEU A 262 21.80 7.21 6.81
CA LEU A 262 20.54 7.62 7.42
C LEU A 262 20.11 9.02 6.97
N GLU A 263 21.06 9.94 6.79
CA GLU A 263 20.77 11.28 6.24
C GLU A 263 20.21 11.18 4.82
N GLU A 264 20.85 10.39 3.93
CA GLU A 264 20.35 10.15 2.57
C GLU A 264 18.95 9.52 2.59
N MET A 265 18.76 8.47 3.38
CA MET A 265 17.48 7.80 3.52
C MET A 265 16.39 8.76 4.01
N LYS A 266 16.64 9.52 5.06
CA LYS A 266 15.71 10.51 5.61
C LYS A 266 15.38 11.61 4.60
N ASP A 267 16.34 12.01 3.77
CA ASP A 267 16.11 12.99 2.70
C ASP A 267 15.18 12.43 1.61
N ILE A 268 15.41 11.20 1.18
CA ILE A 268 14.53 10.52 0.21
C ILE A 268 13.13 10.30 0.80
N LEU A 269 13.02 9.90 2.07
CA LEU A 269 11.72 9.78 2.73
C LEU A 269 10.96 11.13 2.75
N ARG A 270 11.66 12.26 2.96
CA ARG A 270 11.05 13.59 2.85
C ARG A 270 10.59 13.92 1.43
N MET A 271 11.36 13.52 0.40
CA MET A 271 10.93 13.66 -1.01
C MET A 271 9.67 12.86 -1.31
N LEU A 272 9.51 11.69 -0.69
CA LEU A 272 8.36 10.80 -0.80
C LEU A 272 7.22 11.15 0.17
N ASP A 273 7.29 12.26 0.92
CA ASP A 273 6.32 12.64 1.97
C ASP A 273 6.06 11.55 3.02
N VAL A 274 7.09 10.75 3.32
CA VAL A 274 7.03 9.62 4.26
C VAL A 274 7.63 10.02 5.61
N LYS A 275 6.89 9.74 6.69
CA LYS A 275 7.33 9.96 8.06
C LYS A 275 7.24 8.67 8.86
N MET A 276 8.36 8.18 9.35
CA MET A 276 8.40 7.02 10.24
C MET A 276 8.13 7.43 11.69
N ASP A 277 7.28 6.66 12.36
CA ASP A 277 6.97 6.82 13.79
C ASP A 277 7.98 6.07 14.65
N VAL A 278 8.47 4.92 14.16
CA VAL A 278 9.38 4.02 14.89
C VAL A 278 10.53 3.59 13.98
N TRP A 279 11.72 3.61 14.54
CA TRP A 279 12.92 3.07 13.94
C TRP A 279 13.44 1.91 14.78
N PHE A 280 13.61 0.78 14.15
CA PHE A 280 14.35 -0.38 14.69
C PHE A 280 15.68 -0.48 13.96
N PHE A 281 16.71 -0.98 14.63
CA PHE A 281 18.00 -1.21 14.01
C PHE A 281 18.47 -2.63 14.29
N GLU A 282 19.12 -3.24 13.32
CA GLU A 282 19.63 -4.60 13.45
C GLU A 282 20.67 -4.71 14.57
N SER A 283 21.53 -3.68 14.72
CA SER A 283 22.53 -3.59 15.78
C SER A 283 21.94 -3.56 17.20
N GLU A 284 20.67 -3.14 17.36
CA GLU A 284 19.97 -3.06 18.65
C GLU A 284 19.17 -4.32 18.97
N ALA A 285 18.79 -5.09 17.96
CA ALA A 285 17.94 -6.27 18.12
C ALA A 285 18.68 -7.51 18.65
N ASN A 286 20.01 -7.55 18.50
CA ASN A 286 20.83 -8.73 18.78
C ASN A 286 20.79 -9.20 20.25
N GLU A 287 20.71 -8.30 21.22
CA GLU A 287 20.71 -8.68 22.64
C GLU A 287 19.39 -9.33 23.05
N LEU A 288 18.27 -8.77 22.59
CA LEU A 288 16.92 -9.31 22.85
C LEU A 288 16.74 -10.69 22.22
N GLY A 289 17.39 -10.94 21.09
CA GLY A 289 17.32 -12.20 20.38
C GLY A 289 17.88 -13.38 21.16
N LYS A 290 18.95 -13.19 21.92
CA LYS A 290 19.60 -14.25 22.71
C LYS A 290 18.69 -14.78 23.82
N GLU A 291 18.00 -13.90 24.52
CA GLU A 291 17.05 -14.29 25.57
C GLU A 291 15.92 -15.17 25.02
N ILE A 292 15.45 -14.85 23.81
CA ILE A 292 14.40 -15.65 23.15
C ILE A 292 14.91 -17.03 22.76
N VAL A 293 16.15 -17.13 22.26
CA VAL A 293 16.74 -18.43 21.93
C VAL A 293 16.83 -19.33 23.16
N ASP A 294 17.26 -18.81 24.29
CA ASP A 294 17.32 -19.57 25.56
C ASP A 294 15.94 -20.03 26.01
N GLU A 295 14.91 -19.21 25.83
CA GLU A 295 13.52 -19.58 26.12
C GLU A 295 13.01 -20.70 25.17
N LEU A 296 13.33 -20.62 23.87
CA LEU A 296 12.95 -21.64 22.89
C LEU A 296 13.64 -22.99 23.17
N ILE A 297 14.90 -22.96 23.62
CA ILE A 297 15.61 -24.16 24.06
C ILE A 297 14.95 -24.77 25.31
N ALA A 298 14.67 -23.93 26.32
CA ALA A 298 14.04 -24.37 27.56
C ALA A 298 12.64 -24.98 27.35
N LYS A 299 11.92 -24.57 26.31
CA LYS A 299 10.61 -25.11 25.91
C LYS A 299 10.68 -26.28 24.94
N ASP A 300 11.84 -26.83 24.67
CA ASP A 300 12.05 -27.93 23.69
C ASP A 300 11.53 -27.60 22.27
N ILE A 301 11.59 -26.30 21.88
CA ILE A 301 11.24 -25.85 20.54
C ILE A 301 12.49 -25.80 19.65
N ALA A 302 13.61 -25.35 20.22
CA ALA A 302 14.90 -25.28 19.55
C ALA A 302 15.85 -26.37 20.06
N ASP A 303 16.61 -26.96 19.13
CA ASP A 303 17.67 -27.94 19.41
C ASP A 303 19.02 -27.21 19.50
N ASP A 304 19.70 -27.30 20.63
CA ASP A 304 21.03 -26.71 20.84
C ASP A 304 22.12 -27.70 20.48
N GLU A 305 22.74 -27.54 19.31
CA GLU A 305 23.80 -28.40 18.81
C GLU A 305 25.22 -27.82 19.08
N ARG A 306 25.35 -26.75 19.90
CA ARG A 306 26.64 -26.06 20.16
C ARG A 306 27.66 -26.98 20.84
N ALA A 307 27.21 -27.92 21.67
CA ALA A 307 28.10 -28.91 22.28
C ALA A 307 28.82 -29.83 21.25
N GLN A 308 28.23 -29.96 20.04
CA GLN A 308 28.79 -30.69 18.90
C GLN A 308 29.38 -29.75 17.83
N ALA A 309 29.69 -28.49 18.19
CA ALA A 309 30.13 -27.45 17.28
C ALA A 309 29.08 -27.07 16.19
N GLY A 310 27.80 -27.45 16.39
CA GLY A 310 26.67 -27.09 15.55
C GLY A 310 25.99 -25.79 15.98
N PRO A 311 25.02 -25.32 15.23
CA PRO A 311 24.22 -24.15 15.56
C PRO A 311 23.05 -24.47 16.51
N VAL A 312 22.26 -23.46 16.91
CA VAL A 312 20.93 -23.67 17.47
C VAL A 312 19.92 -23.62 16.34
N ILE A 313 19.09 -24.64 16.24
CA ILE A 313 18.17 -24.84 15.11
C ILE A 313 16.74 -25.12 15.59
N VAL A 314 15.75 -24.80 14.74
CA VAL A 314 14.36 -25.23 14.91
C VAL A 314 13.96 -26.11 13.74
N LYS A 315 13.68 -27.39 14.02
CA LYS A 315 13.19 -28.37 13.04
C LYS A 315 11.67 -28.24 12.91
N ILE A 316 11.22 -27.18 12.27
CA ILE A 316 9.82 -26.73 12.25
C ILE A 316 8.87 -27.84 11.78
N ASP A 317 9.20 -28.53 10.70
CA ASP A 317 8.35 -29.58 10.14
C ASP A 317 8.20 -30.76 11.11
N GLU A 318 9.26 -31.17 11.81
CA GLU A 318 9.24 -32.23 12.82
C GLU A 318 8.38 -31.82 14.04
N LYS A 319 8.58 -30.59 14.56
CA LYS A 319 7.81 -30.06 15.69
C LYS A 319 6.31 -29.94 15.37
N LEU A 320 5.95 -29.74 14.10
CA LEU A 320 4.56 -29.73 13.62
C LEU A 320 4.02 -31.12 13.22
N GLY A 321 4.83 -32.16 13.30
CA GLY A 321 4.45 -33.52 12.90
C GLY A 321 4.18 -33.67 11.40
N LEU A 322 4.81 -32.85 10.56
CA LEU A 322 4.63 -32.89 9.10
C LEU A 322 5.43 -34.03 8.48
N THR A 323 4.82 -34.77 7.56
CA THR A 323 5.45 -35.85 6.81
C THR A 323 6.19 -35.42 5.56
N LYS A 324 5.90 -34.18 5.10
CA LYS A 324 6.55 -33.56 3.94
C LYS A 324 7.22 -32.26 4.35
N GLU A 325 8.42 -32.04 3.81
CA GLU A 325 9.15 -30.79 4.00
C GLU A 325 8.34 -29.60 3.47
N LYS A 326 8.08 -28.63 4.34
CA LYS A 326 7.35 -27.41 4.02
C LYS A 326 8.07 -26.15 4.50
N TYR A 327 8.44 -26.12 5.77
CA TYR A 327 9.06 -24.96 6.41
C TYR A 327 10.58 -25.12 6.54
N ARG A 328 11.09 -26.34 6.44
CA ARG A 328 12.52 -26.67 6.62
C ARG A 328 13.04 -26.37 8.02
N THR A 329 14.28 -26.75 8.27
CA THR A 329 15.02 -26.37 9.47
C THR A 329 15.46 -24.92 9.38
N MET A 330 15.26 -24.15 10.44
CA MET A 330 15.73 -22.78 10.56
C MET A 330 16.87 -22.67 11.57
N VAL A 331 17.99 -22.08 11.17
CA VAL A 331 19.06 -21.73 12.11
C VAL A 331 18.68 -20.42 12.79
N ILE A 332 18.69 -20.41 14.14
CA ILE A 332 18.37 -19.23 14.93
C ILE A 332 19.58 -18.66 15.67
N LEU A 333 20.65 -19.43 15.87
CA LEU A 333 21.90 -18.96 16.44
C LEU A 333 23.07 -19.72 15.82
N ARG A 334 24.17 -19.06 15.52
CA ARG A 334 25.38 -19.74 15.03
C ARG A 334 26.07 -20.52 16.13
N SER A 335 26.97 -21.42 15.76
CA SER A 335 27.76 -22.23 16.70
C SER A 335 28.63 -21.40 17.65
N ASP A 336 29.05 -20.22 17.22
CA ASP A 336 29.81 -19.24 18.04
C ASP A 336 28.93 -18.39 18.97
N GLY A 337 27.59 -18.60 18.96
CA GLY A 337 26.64 -17.84 19.77
C GLY A 337 26.24 -16.50 19.19
N THR A 338 26.59 -16.20 17.94
CA THR A 338 26.14 -14.97 17.27
C THR A 338 24.73 -15.14 16.71
N ALA A 339 23.90 -14.09 16.88
CA ALA A 339 22.53 -14.05 16.39
C ALA A 339 22.47 -13.97 14.85
N LEU A 340 21.34 -14.41 14.31
CA LEU A 340 20.98 -14.32 12.90
C LEU A 340 19.76 -13.40 12.71
N TYR A 341 19.46 -13.05 11.47
CA TYR A 341 18.24 -12.30 11.14
C TYR A 341 16.97 -12.92 11.73
N SER A 342 16.90 -14.26 11.71
CA SER A 342 15.80 -15.03 12.30
C SER A 342 15.57 -14.75 13.78
N THR A 343 16.65 -14.63 14.53
CA THR A 343 16.63 -14.33 15.96
C THR A 343 16.10 -12.92 16.20
N ASN A 344 16.62 -11.98 15.42
CA ASN A 344 16.23 -10.57 15.52
C ASN A 344 14.77 -10.35 15.17
N ASP A 345 14.25 -11.05 14.15
CA ASP A 345 12.84 -10.95 13.73
C ASP A 345 11.88 -11.51 14.80
N LEU A 346 12.25 -12.58 15.50
CA LEU A 346 11.49 -13.09 16.65
C LEU A 346 11.44 -12.06 17.79
N ALA A 347 12.58 -11.43 18.09
CA ALA A 347 12.68 -10.41 19.12
C ALA A 347 11.86 -9.16 18.77
N LEU A 348 11.95 -8.71 17.52
CA LEU A 348 11.20 -7.56 17.05
C LEU A 348 9.69 -7.83 17.02
N ALA A 349 9.27 -9.05 16.63
CA ALA A 349 7.86 -9.41 16.70
C ALA A 349 7.32 -9.26 18.13
N LYS A 350 8.02 -9.82 19.13
CA LYS A 350 7.65 -9.67 20.54
C LYS A 350 7.59 -8.20 20.96
N GLN A 351 8.63 -7.42 20.64
CA GLN A 351 8.72 -6.01 21.00
C GLN A 351 7.58 -5.16 20.42
N LYS A 352 7.17 -5.40 19.17
CA LYS A 352 6.07 -4.69 18.52
C LYS A 352 4.76 -4.85 19.28
N PHE A 353 4.41 -6.06 19.69
CA PHE A 353 3.18 -6.32 20.43
C PHE A 353 3.25 -5.88 21.89
N GLU A 354 4.36 -6.13 22.58
CA GLU A 354 4.50 -5.81 24.00
C GLU A 354 4.74 -4.33 24.29
N LYS A 355 5.65 -3.69 23.54
CA LYS A 355 6.05 -2.30 23.79
C LYS A 355 5.14 -1.30 23.07
N TYR A 356 4.74 -1.60 21.84
CA TYR A 356 3.95 -0.69 21.01
C TYR A 356 2.45 -1.02 21.03
N HIS A 357 2.06 -2.12 21.70
CA HIS A 357 0.67 -2.53 21.90
C HIS A 357 -0.13 -2.57 20.61
N VAL A 358 0.48 -3.11 19.54
CA VAL A 358 -0.19 -3.29 18.26
C VAL A 358 -1.07 -4.54 18.26
N ASP A 359 -2.18 -4.50 17.51
CA ASP A 359 -3.07 -5.65 17.35
C ASP A 359 -2.67 -6.50 16.13
N ARG A 360 -2.01 -5.87 15.14
CA ARG A 360 -1.50 -6.54 13.94
C ARG A 360 -0.17 -5.92 13.51
N SER A 361 0.71 -6.75 12.95
CA SER A 361 1.98 -6.32 12.36
C SER A 361 2.06 -6.78 10.91
N ILE A 362 2.24 -5.84 9.99
CA ILE A 362 2.39 -6.08 8.55
C ILE A 362 3.84 -5.80 8.18
N TYR A 363 4.49 -6.80 7.57
CA TYR A 363 5.87 -6.74 7.12
C TYR A 363 5.89 -6.63 5.61
N VAL A 364 6.25 -5.46 5.08
CA VAL A 364 6.33 -5.21 3.63
C VAL A 364 7.73 -5.56 3.16
N VAL A 365 7.92 -6.78 2.67
CA VAL A 365 9.24 -7.31 2.30
C VAL A 365 9.16 -8.11 1.00
N ASP A 366 10.25 -8.15 0.22
CA ASP A 366 10.25 -8.81 -1.08
C ASP A 366 10.00 -10.33 -0.98
N PHE A 367 9.54 -10.93 -2.07
CA PHE A 367 9.07 -12.33 -2.11
C PHE A 367 10.15 -13.36 -1.81
N ARG A 368 11.45 -13.05 -1.95
CA ARG A 368 12.56 -13.97 -1.61
C ARG A 368 12.57 -14.30 -0.12
N GLN A 369 12.07 -13.40 0.72
CA GLN A 369 11.97 -13.58 2.16
C GLN A 369 10.70 -14.34 2.58
N SER A 370 9.87 -14.81 1.64
CA SER A 370 8.60 -15.45 1.97
C SER A 370 8.74 -16.69 2.83
N LEU A 371 9.72 -17.56 2.52
CA LEU A 371 9.99 -18.73 3.35
C LEU A 371 10.47 -18.33 4.75
N HIS A 372 11.35 -17.34 4.84
CA HIS A 372 11.87 -16.82 6.11
C HIS A 372 10.73 -16.35 7.02
N PHE A 373 9.82 -15.50 6.53
CA PHE A 373 8.68 -15.04 7.33
C PHE A 373 7.70 -16.16 7.70
N GLN A 374 7.48 -17.11 6.79
CA GLN A 374 6.68 -18.29 7.12
C GLN A 374 7.31 -19.08 8.28
N GLN A 375 8.64 -19.24 8.29
CA GLN A 375 9.38 -19.91 9.35
C GLN A 375 9.30 -19.12 10.67
N VAL A 376 9.56 -17.80 10.65
CA VAL A 376 9.48 -16.93 11.83
C VAL A 376 8.08 -17.01 12.45
N PHE A 377 7.01 -16.86 11.64
CA PHE A 377 5.64 -16.91 12.15
C PHE A 377 5.27 -18.28 12.71
N LYS A 378 5.81 -19.37 12.13
CA LYS A 378 5.61 -20.72 12.68
C LYS A 378 6.37 -20.97 13.97
N ILE A 379 7.55 -20.39 14.14
CA ILE A 379 8.28 -20.44 15.41
C ILE A 379 7.51 -19.66 16.49
N LEU A 380 6.98 -18.47 16.17
CA LEU A 380 6.11 -17.72 17.09
C LEU A 380 4.88 -18.54 17.51
N GLU A 381 4.27 -19.28 16.58
CA GLU A 381 3.12 -20.15 16.87
C GLU A 381 3.53 -21.32 17.78
N LEU A 382 4.64 -22.01 17.47
CA LEU A 382 5.20 -23.08 18.30
C LEU A 382 5.59 -22.60 19.70
N TRP A 383 6.11 -21.38 19.80
CA TRP A 383 6.45 -20.72 21.07
C TRP A 383 5.21 -20.44 21.93
N GLY A 384 4.01 -20.48 21.34
CA GLY A 384 2.76 -20.11 22.00
C GLY A 384 2.55 -18.61 22.08
N PHE A 385 3.17 -17.84 21.17
CA PHE A 385 2.99 -16.39 21.09
C PHE A 385 1.55 -16.06 20.64
N PRO A 386 0.72 -15.41 21.48
CA PRO A 386 -0.71 -15.27 21.20
C PRO A 386 -1.02 -14.51 19.90
N GLN A 387 -0.12 -13.61 19.50
CA GLN A 387 -0.28 -12.74 18.33
C GLN A 387 0.40 -13.28 17.06
N ALA A 388 0.87 -14.53 17.06
CA ALA A 388 1.51 -15.14 15.88
C ALA A 388 0.62 -15.04 14.61
N SER A 389 -0.71 -15.29 14.76
CA SER A 389 -1.69 -15.17 13.67
C SER A 389 -2.00 -13.74 13.23
N LYS A 390 -1.49 -12.74 13.95
CA LYS A 390 -1.65 -11.30 13.67
C LYS A 390 -0.45 -10.71 12.91
N CYS A 391 0.57 -11.51 12.67
CA CYS A 391 1.70 -11.17 11.81
C CYS A 391 1.37 -11.49 10.36
N TYR A 392 1.60 -10.55 9.45
CA TYR A 392 1.31 -10.72 8.03
C TYR A 392 2.49 -10.26 7.17
N HIS A 393 2.99 -11.13 6.30
CA HIS A 393 4.00 -10.77 5.30
C HIS A 393 3.31 -10.32 4.02
N LEU A 394 3.36 -9.02 3.73
CA LEU A 394 3.00 -8.47 2.44
C LEU A 394 4.20 -8.60 1.50
N SER A 395 4.20 -9.67 0.73
CA SER A 395 5.29 -9.91 -0.22
C SER A 395 5.10 -9.09 -1.49
N TYR A 396 6.21 -8.64 -2.09
CA TYR A 396 6.18 -7.91 -3.37
C TYR A 396 7.28 -8.38 -4.32
N GLY A 397 7.06 -8.19 -5.63
CA GLY A 397 8.00 -8.54 -6.70
C GLY A 397 9.07 -7.46 -6.92
N TYR A 398 10.00 -7.71 -7.83
CA TYR A 398 11.13 -6.81 -8.10
C TYR A 398 10.76 -5.61 -8.98
N VAL A 399 11.65 -4.60 -8.91
CA VAL A 399 11.76 -3.59 -9.98
C VAL A 399 12.94 -3.99 -10.86
N THR A 400 12.69 -4.11 -12.15
CA THR A 400 13.70 -4.34 -13.17
C THR A 400 13.71 -3.16 -14.12
N LEU A 401 14.80 -3.00 -14.87
CA LEU A 401 14.89 -2.05 -15.97
C LEU A 401 14.66 -2.79 -17.29
N PRO A 402 14.33 -2.09 -18.40
CA PRO A 402 14.21 -2.71 -19.72
C PRO A 402 15.46 -3.52 -20.12
N GLU A 403 16.65 -3.10 -19.64
CA GLU A 403 17.93 -3.78 -19.89
C GLU A 403 18.18 -4.99 -18.97
N GLY A 404 17.26 -5.26 -18.01
CA GLY A 404 17.32 -6.41 -17.13
C GLY A 404 17.39 -6.11 -15.64
N ALA A 405 17.70 -7.11 -14.83
CA ALA A 405 17.70 -7.03 -13.38
C ALA A 405 18.77 -6.08 -12.82
N MET A 406 18.42 -5.32 -11.80
CA MET A 406 19.33 -4.48 -11.04
C MET A 406 20.24 -5.32 -10.13
N SER A 407 21.48 -4.91 -9.95
CA SER A 407 22.45 -5.53 -9.06
C SER A 407 23.40 -4.49 -8.46
N ALA A 408 23.25 -4.18 -7.19
CA ALA A 408 24.13 -3.25 -6.47
C ALA A 408 25.59 -3.71 -6.46
N ARG A 409 25.85 -5.02 -6.29
CA ARG A 409 27.21 -5.59 -6.31
C ARG A 409 27.94 -5.38 -7.65
N ARG A 410 27.20 -5.24 -8.75
CA ARG A 410 27.74 -5.02 -10.09
C ARG A 410 27.62 -3.57 -10.56
N GLY A 411 27.19 -2.65 -9.69
CA GLY A 411 26.99 -1.23 -10.04
C GLY A 411 25.85 -0.99 -11.02
N ARG A 412 24.98 -1.96 -11.29
CA ARG A 412 23.84 -1.86 -12.22
C ARG A 412 22.56 -1.63 -11.41
N VAL A 413 22.37 -0.41 -10.94
CA VAL A 413 21.17 0.01 -10.19
C VAL A 413 20.67 1.35 -10.73
N ALA A 414 19.36 1.53 -10.75
CA ALA A 414 18.75 2.83 -10.94
C ALA A 414 18.58 3.48 -9.56
N LEU A 415 19.39 4.49 -9.26
CA LEU A 415 19.26 5.24 -8.02
C LEU A 415 18.00 6.08 -8.06
N PHE A 416 17.25 6.10 -6.96
CA PHE A 416 15.98 6.83 -6.89
C PHE A 416 16.17 8.32 -7.20
N LYS A 417 17.19 8.94 -6.62
CA LYS A 417 17.47 10.37 -6.81
C LYS A 417 17.74 10.72 -8.29
N GLU A 418 18.52 9.90 -8.99
CA GLU A 418 18.81 10.11 -10.41
C GLU A 418 17.56 10.00 -11.29
N VAL A 419 16.72 8.99 -11.01
CA VAL A 419 15.44 8.79 -11.72
C VAL A 419 14.48 9.93 -11.44
N TYR A 420 14.41 10.39 -10.19
CA TYR A 420 13.59 11.51 -9.78
C TYR A 420 14.01 12.82 -10.45
N ASP A 421 15.31 13.13 -10.47
CA ASP A 421 15.83 14.33 -11.14
C ASP A 421 15.59 14.30 -12.66
N GLU A 422 15.78 13.14 -13.29
CA GLU A 422 15.50 12.97 -14.72
C GLU A 422 14.00 13.14 -15.03
N ALA A 423 13.12 12.64 -14.14
CA ALA A 423 11.67 12.83 -14.28
C ALA A 423 11.30 14.32 -14.25
N ILE A 424 11.81 15.07 -13.26
CA ILE A 424 11.59 16.53 -13.17
C ILE A 424 12.10 17.25 -14.42
N LYS A 425 13.31 16.94 -14.85
CA LYS A 425 13.92 17.54 -16.05
C LYS A 425 13.07 17.33 -17.30
N ARG A 426 12.52 16.12 -17.49
CA ARG A 426 11.64 15.82 -18.63
C ARG A 426 10.32 16.57 -18.57
N VAL A 427 9.71 16.65 -17.40
CA VAL A 427 8.48 17.42 -17.20
C VAL A 427 8.71 18.90 -17.50
N LEU A 428 9.79 19.50 -16.99
CA LEU A 428 10.15 20.89 -17.25
C LEU A 428 10.39 21.18 -18.73
N ALA A 429 10.97 20.23 -19.47
CA ALA A 429 11.19 20.38 -20.91
C ALA A 429 9.86 20.47 -21.68
N VAL A 430 8.86 19.66 -21.30
CA VAL A 430 7.52 19.68 -21.92
C VAL A 430 6.74 20.94 -21.55
N GLU A 431 6.82 21.37 -20.28
CA GLU A 431 6.10 22.55 -19.78
C GLU A 431 6.65 23.86 -20.34
N SER A 432 7.95 23.96 -20.62
CA SER A 432 8.55 25.19 -21.16
C SER A 432 7.93 25.61 -22.49
N GLU A 433 7.36 24.69 -23.25
CA GLU A 433 6.66 24.95 -24.50
C GLU A 433 5.23 25.50 -24.32
N LYS A 434 4.62 25.31 -23.15
CA LYS A 434 3.18 25.57 -22.92
C LYS A 434 2.88 26.69 -21.90
N THR A 435 3.81 27.03 -21.01
CA THR A 435 3.52 27.82 -19.80
C THR A 435 4.35 29.10 -19.66
N GLY A 436 4.22 30.03 -20.63
CA GLY A 436 4.97 31.30 -20.64
C GLY A 436 4.79 32.24 -19.42
N ASP A 437 3.71 32.10 -18.65
CA ASP A 437 3.32 33.05 -17.58
C ASP A 437 3.51 32.53 -16.14
N ILE A 438 3.98 31.28 -15.94
CA ILE A 438 4.18 30.72 -14.60
C ILE A 438 5.62 30.99 -14.13
N PRO A 439 5.82 31.55 -12.90
CA PRO A 439 7.15 31.76 -12.33
C PRO A 439 7.98 30.45 -12.27
N GLU A 440 9.28 30.56 -12.45
CA GLU A 440 10.18 29.40 -12.53
C GLU A 440 10.12 28.49 -11.29
N ASN A 441 10.07 29.09 -10.09
CA ASN A 441 9.94 28.34 -8.85
C ASN A 441 8.63 27.55 -8.75
N GLU A 442 7.52 28.06 -9.30
CA GLU A 442 6.25 27.34 -9.35
C GLU A 442 6.29 26.22 -10.40
N ARG A 443 6.91 26.46 -11.56
CA ARG A 443 7.13 25.41 -12.57
C ARG A 443 7.93 24.24 -12.03
N VAL A 444 9.03 24.52 -11.30
CA VAL A 444 9.83 23.46 -10.66
C VAL A 444 8.98 22.68 -9.67
N LYS A 445 8.18 23.33 -8.84
CA LYS A 445 7.27 22.66 -7.89
C LYS A 445 6.25 21.77 -8.60
N ILE A 446 5.64 22.26 -9.67
CA ILE A 446 4.69 21.49 -10.48
C ILE A 446 5.40 20.27 -11.09
N ALA A 447 6.58 20.47 -11.67
CA ALA A 447 7.36 19.37 -12.26
C ALA A 447 7.74 18.30 -11.20
N GLN A 448 8.06 18.71 -9.98
CA GLN A 448 8.28 17.79 -8.85
C GLN A 448 7.02 16.98 -8.52
N GLN A 449 5.86 17.63 -8.46
CA GLN A 449 4.58 16.96 -8.18
C GLN A 449 4.20 15.95 -9.27
N ILE A 450 4.40 16.31 -10.54
CA ILE A 450 4.10 15.44 -11.68
C ILE A 450 5.10 14.29 -11.75
N GLY A 451 6.40 14.59 -11.68
CA GLY A 451 7.46 13.60 -11.75
C GLY A 451 7.34 12.56 -10.62
N LEU A 452 7.13 13.03 -9.39
CA LEU A 452 6.93 12.12 -8.26
C LEU A 452 5.65 11.30 -8.40
N GLY A 453 4.54 11.93 -8.82
CA GLY A 453 3.27 11.25 -9.05
C GLY A 453 3.39 10.14 -10.11
N ALA A 454 4.18 10.37 -11.16
CA ALA A 454 4.49 9.37 -12.18
C ALA A 454 5.25 8.17 -11.61
N LEU A 455 6.30 8.42 -10.81
CA LEU A 455 7.11 7.39 -10.18
C LEU A 455 6.28 6.57 -9.17
N VAL A 456 5.53 7.24 -8.30
CA VAL A 456 4.70 6.58 -7.29
C VAL A 456 3.64 5.70 -7.95
N TYR A 457 2.90 6.22 -8.92
CA TYR A 457 1.85 5.45 -9.59
C TYR A 457 2.40 4.22 -10.32
N SER A 458 3.57 4.34 -10.98
CA SER A 458 4.20 3.22 -11.69
C SER A 458 4.52 2.04 -10.76
N MET A 459 4.86 2.31 -9.48
CA MET A 459 5.14 1.28 -8.48
C MET A 459 3.88 0.59 -7.95
N LEU A 460 2.70 1.21 -8.11
CA LEU A 460 1.41 0.74 -7.60
C LEU A 460 0.49 0.17 -8.69
N SER A 461 0.87 0.29 -9.96
CA SER A 461 0.03 -0.05 -11.12
C SER A 461 -0.10 -1.55 -11.40
N VAL A 462 0.61 -2.39 -10.66
CA VAL A 462 0.59 -3.85 -10.77
C VAL A 462 0.29 -4.50 -9.42
N ASP A 463 -0.11 -5.76 -9.44
CA ASP A 463 -0.33 -6.51 -8.20
C ASP A 463 0.97 -6.64 -7.38
N ASN A 464 0.84 -6.68 -6.05
CA ASN A 464 2.00 -6.67 -5.14
C ASN A 464 3.07 -7.70 -5.56
N ASN A 465 2.65 -8.95 -5.85
CA ASN A 465 3.57 -10.06 -6.17
C ASN A 465 4.12 -10.07 -7.60
N LYS A 466 3.78 -9.07 -8.42
CA LYS A 466 4.29 -8.98 -9.79
C LYS A 466 5.54 -8.12 -9.86
N ASP A 467 6.48 -8.54 -10.70
CA ASP A 467 7.63 -7.71 -11.04
C ASP A 467 7.21 -6.51 -11.88
N ILE A 468 7.93 -5.40 -11.74
CA ILE A 468 7.76 -4.18 -12.52
C ILE A 468 8.96 -4.02 -13.43
N VAL A 469 8.71 -3.88 -14.73
CA VAL A 469 9.70 -3.32 -15.65
C VAL A 469 9.47 -1.82 -15.66
N PHE A 470 10.36 -1.07 -15.03
CA PHE A 470 10.22 0.38 -14.90
C PHE A 470 10.76 1.10 -16.13
N ASP A 471 9.89 1.83 -16.84
CA ASP A 471 10.23 2.75 -17.93
C ASP A 471 9.75 4.16 -17.57
N ILE A 472 10.68 5.10 -17.50
CA ILE A 472 10.41 6.50 -17.18
C ILE A 472 9.54 7.19 -18.24
N ASN A 473 9.63 6.80 -19.51
CA ASN A 473 8.82 7.38 -20.58
C ASN A 473 7.35 6.97 -20.44
N GLU A 474 7.11 5.70 -20.13
CA GLU A 474 5.76 5.21 -19.87
C GLU A 474 5.18 5.86 -18.61
N ALA A 475 5.97 5.96 -17.53
CA ALA A 475 5.53 6.56 -16.27
C ALA A 475 5.10 8.03 -16.42
N LEU A 476 5.81 8.81 -17.23
CA LEU A 476 5.54 10.23 -17.46
C LEU A 476 4.48 10.50 -18.54
N SER A 477 3.91 9.46 -19.16
CA SER A 477 2.86 9.62 -20.18
C SER A 477 1.60 10.28 -19.61
N PHE A 478 1.01 11.20 -20.37
CA PHE A 478 -0.31 11.78 -20.09
C PHE A 478 -1.47 10.94 -20.60
N ASP A 479 -1.19 9.80 -21.22
CA ASP A 479 -2.16 8.84 -21.74
C ASP A 479 -2.00 7.49 -21.02
N GLY A 480 -3.11 6.80 -20.81
CA GLY A 480 -3.13 5.48 -20.19
C GLY A 480 -3.11 5.52 -18.65
N ARG A 481 -2.67 4.40 -18.04
CA ARG A 481 -2.68 4.22 -16.59
C ARG A 481 -1.42 4.82 -15.95
N THR A 482 -1.42 6.14 -15.75
CA THR A 482 -0.27 6.89 -15.22
C THR A 482 -0.70 7.91 -14.16
N GLY A 483 0.22 8.31 -13.29
CA GLY A 483 0.00 9.38 -12.32
C GLY A 483 -0.40 10.70 -12.98
N PRO A 484 0.38 11.18 -13.99
CA PRO A 484 0.05 12.41 -14.71
C PRO A 484 -1.34 12.42 -15.36
N TYR A 485 -1.83 11.29 -15.87
CA TYR A 485 -3.20 11.19 -16.39
C TYR A 485 -4.26 11.50 -15.32
N ILE A 486 -4.09 10.98 -14.12
CA ILE A 486 -5.02 11.19 -13.01
C ILE A 486 -4.90 12.64 -12.48
N GLN A 487 -3.67 13.14 -12.34
CA GLN A 487 -3.42 14.53 -11.96
C GLN A 487 -4.04 15.52 -12.96
N ASN A 488 -3.97 15.23 -14.25
CA ASN A 488 -4.59 16.04 -15.28
C ASN A 488 -6.12 16.13 -15.15
N ALA A 489 -6.79 15.06 -14.71
CA ALA A 489 -8.23 15.10 -14.41
C ALA A 489 -8.53 16.11 -13.29
N HIS A 490 -7.74 16.14 -12.22
CA HIS A 490 -7.86 17.14 -11.15
C HIS A 490 -7.67 18.56 -11.66
N VAL A 491 -6.62 18.81 -12.45
CA VAL A 491 -6.33 20.14 -13.02
C VAL A 491 -7.45 20.62 -13.95
N ARG A 492 -8.00 19.75 -14.79
CA ARG A 492 -9.15 20.09 -15.66
C ARG A 492 -10.38 20.47 -14.85
N ALA A 493 -10.70 19.69 -13.79
CA ALA A 493 -11.80 20.02 -12.88
C ALA A 493 -11.58 21.38 -12.20
N ASN A 494 -10.37 21.65 -11.72
CA ASN A 494 -9.98 22.93 -11.15
C ASN A 494 -10.16 24.09 -12.14
N SER A 495 -9.78 23.90 -13.40
CA SER A 495 -9.89 24.92 -14.45
C SER A 495 -11.36 25.27 -14.77
N ILE A 496 -12.27 24.28 -14.78
CA ILE A 496 -13.71 24.52 -14.97
C ILE A 496 -14.24 25.41 -13.82
N LEU A 497 -13.93 25.03 -12.58
CA LEU A 497 -14.40 25.76 -11.40
C LEU A 497 -13.86 27.20 -11.34
N LYS A 498 -12.58 27.40 -11.66
CA LYS A 498 -11.98 28.74 -11.73
C LYS A 498 -12.64 29.62 -12.80
N LYS A 499 -12.93 29.10 -13.99
CA LYS A 499 -13.56 29.84 -15.10
C LYS A 499 -15.01 30.21 -14.81
N SER A 500 -15.71 29.44 -13.98
CA SER A 500 -17.11 29.71 -13.60
C SER A 500 -17.26 30.71 -12.45
N ASN A 501 -16.17 31.32 -11.95
CA ASN A 501 -16.15 32.19 -10.77
C ASN A 501 -16.72 31.54 -9.49
N VAL A 502 -16.95 30.26 -9.49
CA VAL A 502 -17.28 29.48 -8.30
C VAL A 502 -16.01 29.38 -7.48
N LYS A 503 -15.92 30.22 -6.43
CA LYS A 503 -14.85 30.06 -5.42
C LYS A 503 -14.94 28.64 -4.90
N SER A 504 -13.79 27.98 -4.71
CA SER A 504 -13.66 26.61 -4.21
C SER A 504 -14.24 26.37 -2.79
N GLN A 505 -14.93 27.36 -2.23
CA GLN A 505 -15.70 27.25 -1.00
C GLN A 505 -17.15 26.92 -1.36
N THR A 506 -17.50 25.68 -1.11
CA THR A 506 -18.82 25.04 -1.35
C THR A 506 -19.99 25.71 -0.61
N SER A 507 -19.75 26.74 0.23
CA SER A 507 -20.77 27.48 0.94
C SER A 507 -21.66 28.36 0.06
N ASP A 508 -21.22 28.69 -1.17
CA ASP A 508 -21.93 29.61 -2.07
C ASP A 508 -22.77 28.88 -3.12
N LEU A 509 -22.71 27.56 -3.18
CA LEU A 509 -23.52 26.75 -4.10
C LEU A 509 -24.85 26.41 -3.42
N GLN A 510 -25.95 26.83 -4.02
CA GLN A 510 -27.28 26.41 -3.58
C GLN A 510 -27.42 24.89 -3.69
N PRO A 511 -28.19 24.20 -2.82
CA PRO A 511 -28.42 22.78 -2.92
C PRO A 511 -28.81 22.39 -4.36
N SER A 512 -28.04 21.48 -4.95
CA SER A 512 -28.31 21.07 -6.32
C SER A 512 -29.57 20.22 -6.40
N THR A 513 -30.38 20.52 -7.37
CA THR A 513 -31.47 19.63 -7.74
C THR A 513 -31.06 18.94 -9.04
N PHE A 514 -30.79 17.63 -8.99
CA PHE A 514 -30.57 16.83 -10.19
C PHE A 514 -31.91 16.42 -10.84
N ASP A 515 -32.88 17.33 -10.85
CA ASP A 515 -34.23 17.09 -11.37
C ASP A 515 -34.30 17.33 -12.89
N TYR A 516 -33.39 16.70 -13.62
CA TYR A 516 -33.34 16.67 -15.08
C TYR A 516 -32.81 15.30 -15.54
N GLU A 517 -32.98 14.99 -16.81
CA GLU A 517 -32.47 13.76 -17.39
C GLU A 517 -30.95 13.79 -17.45
N LEU A 518 -30.30 12.93 -16.63
CA LEU A 518 -28.86 12.80 -16.59
C LEU A 518 -28.33 12.16 -17.87
N THR A 519 -27.26 12.71 -18.40
CA THR A 519 -26.53 12.08 -19.50
C THR A 519 -25.81 10.82 -19.01
N LYS A 520 -25.50 9.88 -19.93
CA LYS A 520 -24.72 8.69 -19.63
C LYS A 520 -23.41 9.01 -18.89
N HIS A 521 -22.70 10.07 -19.28
CA HIS A 521 -21.42 10.44 -18.69
C HIS A 521 -21.55 11.06 -17.29
N GLU A 522 -22.67 11.76 -17.00
CA GLU A 522 -22.99 12.20 -15.64
C GLU A 522 -23.27 11.00 -14.74
N ILE A 523 -24.02 10.02 -15.22
CA ILE A 523 -24.33 8.78 -14.50
C ILE A 523 -23.05 8.01 -14.17
N GLU A 524 -22.21 7.76 -15.17
CA GLU A 524 -20.93 7.06 -15.00
C GLU A 524 -20.01 7.75 -13.98
N LEU A 525 -19.95 9.08 -14.02
CA LEU A 525 -19.12 9.85 -13.08
C LEU A 525 -19.68 9.77 -11.65
N ILE A 526 -20.99 9.95 -11.46
CA ILE A 526 -21.66 9.82 -10.15
C ILE A 526 -21.45 8.44 -9.58
N GLU A 527 -21.57 7.40 -10.39
CA GLU A 527 -21.36 6.01 -9.98
C GLU A 527 -19.91 5.78 -9.53
N GLN A 528 -18.92 6.27 -10.27
CA GLN A 528 -17.53 6.16 -9.86
C GLN A 528 -17.26 6.89 -8.54
N ILE A 529 -17.76 8.11 -8.37
CA ILE A 529 -17.63 8.85 -7.11
C ILE A 529 -18.22 8.04 -5.94
N SER A 530 -19.41 7.46 -6.13
CA SER A 530 -20.11 6.71 -5.07
C SER A 530 -19.37 5.45 -4.61
N ARG A 531 -18.49 4.89 -5.44
CA ARG A 531 -17.70 3.68 -5.15
C ARG A 531 -16.48 3.95 -4.26
N PHE A 532 -16.07 5.20 -4.09
CA PHE A 532 -14.84 5.56 -3.38
C PHE A 532 -14.74 4.94 -1.97
N PRO A 533 -15.75 5.04 -1.09
CA PRO A 533 -15.67 4.46 0.25
C PRO A 533 -15.44 2.94 0.23
N ASN A 534 -16.08 2.23 -0.70
CA ASN A 534 -15.92 0.79 -0.85
C ASN A 534 -14.52 0.43 -1.37
N ALA A 535 -13.98 1.20 -2.32
CA ALA A 535 -12.62 1.00 -2.84
C ALA A 535 -11.57 1.18 -1.72
N VAL A 536 -11.75 2.15 -0.83
CA VAL A 536 -10.89 2.34 0.35
C VAL A 536 -10.94 1.11 1.26
N GLN A 537 -12.13 0.67 1.67
CA GLN A 537 -12.28 -0.48 2.56
C GLN A 537 -11.73 -1.76 1.93
N GLN A 538 -11.96 -1.98 0.65
CA GLN A 538 -11.43 -3.13 -0.08
C GLN A 538 -9.90 -3.11 -0.13
N ALA A 539 -9.30 -1.98 -0.54
CA ALA A 539 -7.84 -1.85 -0.62
C ALA A 539 -7.16 -2.08 0.73
N ALA A 540 -7.75 -1.55 1.81
CA ALA A 540 -7.25 -1.71 3.17
C ALA A 540 -7.40 -3.15 3.69
N ASN A 541 -8.56 -3.78 3.50
CA ASN A 541 -8.83 -5.13 4.00
C ASN A 541 -8.04 -6.21 3.25
N GLU A 542 -7.82 -6.03 1.95
CA GLU A 542 -7.06 -6.95 1.09
C GLU A 542 -5.55 -6.65 1.12
N TYR A 543 -5.11 -5.57 1.77
CA TYR A 543 -3.73 -5.07 1.71
C TYR A 543 -3.22 -4.92 0.27
N ARG A 544 -4.06 -4.35 -0.61
CA ARG A 544 -3.83 -4.23 -2.06
C ARG A 544 -3.94 -2.79 -2.55
N PRO A 545 -2.86 -2.01 -2.52
CA PRO A 545 -2.83 -0.65 -3.08
C PRO A 545 -3.28 -0.54 -4.53
N LEU A 546 -3.07 -1.59 -5.36
CA LEU A 546 -3.57 -1.65 -6.73
C LEU A 546 -5.08 -1.38 -6.85
N VAL A 547 -5.88 -1.79 -5.87
CA VAL A 547 -7.33 -1.53 -5.88
C VAL A 547 -7.61 -0.03 -5.91
N MET A 548 -6.89 0.74 -5.11
CA MET A 548 -7.02 2.20 -5.09
C MET A 548 -6.40 2.84 -6.34
N ALA A 549 -5.26 2.34 -6.83
CA ALA A 549 -4.64 2.84 -8.05
C ALA A 549 -5.55 2.64 -9.28
N ALA A 550 -6.17 1.46 -9.40
CA ALA A 550 -7.13 1.18 -10.45
C ALA A 550 -8.39 2.06 -10.33
N TYR A 551 -8.91 2.20 -9.11
CA TYR A 551 -10.06 3.07 -8.84
C TYR A 551 -9.77 4.53 -9.24
N ALA A 552 -8.61 5.07 -8.86
CA ALA A 552 -8.22 6.44 -9.19
C ALA A 552 -8.15 6.68 -10.70
N TYR A 553 -7.63 5.69 -11.45
CA TYR A 553 -7.62 5.72 -12.91
C TYR A 553 -9.04 5.68 -13.49
N ASP A 554 -9.90 4.77 -13.02
CA ASP A 554 -11.27 4.62 -13.53
C ASP A 554 -12.09 5.90 -13.27
N LEU A 555 -11.93 6.52 -12.10
CA LEU A 555 -12.55 7.81 -11.77
C LEU A 555 -12.06 8.93 -12.68
N ALA A 556 -10.74 9.02 -12.91
CA ALA A 556 -10.16 10.02 -13.81
C ALA A 556 -10.66 9.82 -15.25
N ASN A 557 -10.75 8.57 -15.72
CA ASN A 557 -11.28 8.24 -17.03
C ASN A 557 -12.76 8.63 -17.19
N ALA A 558 -13.59 8.34 -16.18
CA ALA A 558 -14.98 8.78 -16.17
C ALA A 558 -15.11 10.31 -16.19
N PHE A 559 -14.26 11.02 -15.43
CA PHE A 559 -14.21 12.48 -15.46
C PHE A 559 -13.75 13.03 -16.83
N HIS A 560 -12.74 12.45 -17.45
CA HIS A 560 -12.30 12.88 -18.80
C HIS A 560 -13.40 12.65 -19.84
N SER A 561 -14.11 11.53 -19.77
CA SER A 561 -15.27 11.24 -20.64
C SER A 561 -16.40 12.27 -20.44
N PHE A 562 -16.71 12.59 -19.19
CA PHE A 562 -17.66 13.65 -18.85
C PHE A 562 -17.18 15.03 -19.36
N TYR A 563 -15.91 15.38 -19.13
CA TYR A 563 -15.33 16.65 -19.57
C TYR A 563 -15.46 16.90 -21.07
N HIS A 564 -15.28 15.86 -21.88
CA HIS A 564 -15.35 15.98 -23.33
C HIS A 564 -16.78 15.97 -23.89
N ALA A 565 -17.69 15.27 -23.23
CA ALA A 565 -19.03 15.05 -23.76
C ALA A 565 -20.10 16.01 -23.22
N VAL A 566 -19.90 16.57 -22.02
CA VAL A 566 -20.94 17.33 -21.32
C VAL A 566 -20.53 18.79 -21.20
N PRO A 567 -21.25 19.74 -21.83
CA PRO A 567 -21.02 21.16 -21.61
C PRO A 567 -21.37 21.54 -20.18
N VAL A 568 -20.46 22.18 -19.46
CA VAL A 568 -20.67 22.60 -18.08
C VAL A 568 -20.94 24.12 -18.01
N THR A 569 -19.96 24.93 -18.40
CA THR A 569 -20.04 26.38 -18.32
C THR A 569 -20.91 27.02 -19.41
N GLN A 570 -21.08 26.33 -20.53
CA GLN A 570 -21.89 26.77 -21.68
C GLN A 570 -23.37 26.36 -21.57
N THR A 571 -23.77 25.62 -20.53
CA THR A 571 -25.16 25.21 -20.31
C THR A 571 -26.02 26.44 -20.01
N GLU A 572 -27.09 26.64 -20.81
CA GLU A 572 -28.00 27.80 -20.67
C GLU A 572 -28.88 27.68 -19.43
N ASP A 573 -29.41 26.50 -19.14
CA ASP A 573 -30.19 26.22 -17.93
C ASP A 573 -29.32 26.37 -16.68
N GLU A 574 -29.63 27.36 -15.86
CA GLU A 574 -28.86 27.68 -14.67
C GLU A 574 -28.89 26.57 -13.61
N LYS A 575 -30.02 25.85 -13.49
CA LYS A 575 -30.13 24.73 -12.53
C LYS A 575 -29.25 23.57 -12.97
N VAL A 576 -29.29 23.22 -14.25
CA VAL A 576 -28.44 22.16 -14.83
C VAL A 576 -26.98 22.55 -14.74
N ARG A 577 -26.64 23.81 -15.05
CA ARG A 577 -25.27 24.34 -14.94
C ARG A 577 -24.77 24.25 -13.50
N SER A 578 -25.57 24.66 -12.51
CA SER A 578 -25.22 24.59 -11.10
C SER A 578 -24.99 23.15 -10.64
N ALA A 579 -25.89 22.20 -11.00
CA ALA A 579 -25.75 20.80 -10.69
C ALA A 579 -24.44 20.19 -11.27
N ARG A 580 -24.14 20.51 -12.55
CA ARG A 580 -22.90 20.07 -13.21
C ARG A 580 -21.65 20.64 -12.56
N LEU A 581 -21.66 21.89 -12.13
CA LEU A 581 -20.53 22.50 -11.40
C LEU A 581 -20.30 21.81 -10.05
N GLN A 582 -21.38 21.46 -9.35
CA GLN A 582 -21.25 20.70 -8.09
C GLN A 582 -20.73 19.29 -8.33
N LEU A 583 -21.15 18.62 -9.41
CA LEU A 583 -20.62 17.33 -9.81
C LEU A 583 -19.10 17.41 -10.14
N VAL A 584 -18.67 18.48 -10.84
CA VAL A 584 -17.24 18.74 -11.09
C VAL A 584 -16.48 18.96 -9.77
N ALA A 585 -17.05 19.71 -8.83
CA ALA A 585 -16.43 19.94 -7.52
C ALA A 585 -16.32 18.63 -6.71
N ALA A 586 -17.35 17.79 -6.72
CA ALA A 586 -17.33 16.48 -6.09
C ALA A 586 -16.30 15.55 -6.75
N ALA A 587 -16.23 15.51 -8.07
CA ALA A 587 -15.24 14.74 -8.81
C ALA A 587 -13.80 15.20 -8.48
N LYS A 588 -13.54 16.52 -8.50
CA LYS A 588 -12.25 17.10 -8.10
C LYS A 588 -11.84 16.64 -6.70
N GLN A 589 -12.74 16.74 -5.73
CA GLN A 589 -12.46 16.37 -4.35
C GLN A 589 -12.17 14.87 -4.22
N THR A 590 -12.95 14.03 -4.90
CA THR A 590 -12.77 12.58 -4.83
C THR A 590 -11.45 12.15 -5.51
N ILE A 591 -11.09 12.77 -6.65
CA ILE A 591 -9.79 12.54 -7.30
C ILE A 591 -8.65 12.96 -6.37
N ALA A 592 -8.75 14.12 -5.72
CA ALA A 592 -7.74 14.59 -4.76
C ALA A 592 -7.62 13.63 -3.56
N ASN A 593 -8.71 13.08 -3.05
CA ASN A 593 -8.70 12.09 -1.98
C ASN A 593 -8.01 10.79 -2.43
N ALA A 594 -8.33 10.30 -3.63
CA ALA A 594 -7.70 9.10 -4.18
C ALA A 594 -6.19 9.28 -4.40
N LEU A 595 -5.78 10.42 -4.98
CA LEU A 595 -4.37 10.76 -5.16
C LEU A 595 -3.63 10.84 -3.81
N ARG A 596 -4.22 11.48 -2.80
CA ARG A 596 -3.64 11.59 -1.45
C ARG A 596 -3.43 10.21 -0.81
N LEU A 597 -4.38 9.28 -0.98
CA LEU A 597 -4.24 7.91 -0.47
C LEU A 597 -3.15 7.12 -1.20
N LEU A 598 -2.86 7.48 -2.45
CA LEU A 598 -1.76 6.92 -3.23
C LEU A 598 -0.41 7.64 -3.00
N ASP A 599 -0.36 8.59 -2.06
CA ASP A 599 0.81 9.44 -1.84
C ASP A 599 1.22 10.27 -3.08
N ILE A 600 0.23 10.69 -3.85
CA ILE A 600 0.40 11.52 -5.03
C ILE A 600 -0.23 12.88 -4.78
N GLN A 601 0.54 13.94 -5.04
CA GLN A 601 0.04 15.30 -4.91
C GLN A 601 -0.91 15.66 -6.07
N SER A 602 -1.92 16.47 -5.77
CA SER A 602 -2.89 16.96 -6.75
C SER A 602 -2.59 18.42 -7.11
N PRO A 603 -1.84 18.68 -8.21
CA PRO A 603 -1.50 20.04 -8.61
C PRO A 603 -2.76 20.81 -9.04
N ASP A 604 -2.73 22.14 -8.88
CA ASP A 604 -3.81 23.03 -9.32
C ASP A 604 -3.70 23.44 -10.79
N VAL A 605 -2.51 23.32 -11.36
CA VAL A 605 -2.15 23.66 -12.77
C VAL A 605 -1.13 22.65 -13.26
N MET A 606 -1.09 22.47 -14.59
CA MET A 606 -0.24 21.49 -15.23
C MET A 606 -0.02 21.86 -16.69
#